data_03e639742a867968fc66ba36e4b75eea
#
_entry.id   03e639742a867968fc66ba36e4b75eea
#
_cell.length_a   1.000
_cell.length_b   1.000
_cell.length_c   1.000
_cell.angle_alpha   90.00
_cell.angle_beta   90.00
_cell.angle_gamma   90.00
#
_symmetry.space_group_name_H-M   'P 1'
#
loop_
_entity.id
_entity.type
_entity.pdbx_description
1 polymer ?
#
loop_
_entity_poly.entity_id
_entity_poly.type
_entity_poly.pdbx_seq_one_letter_code
_entity_poly.pdbx_strand_id
1 'polypeptide(L)'
;MRSVVFLTAGLLAVTALSGCGSGEAASEPLAGPDIAPATRERIKDGGTLRWAVDSVPQTLNTFQSDADAATDRVAQASLPVMFRLDTRGRPQRAPEFLESAEVVGTEPKQVVLYKLNPAAVWSDGRKIGAADFTAQWHALSGRNSAFWTARNAGYDRIEKVQRGRNDQEVKVTFARRYADWRSLFSPLYPKDVMGTAEAFNTGARTALKVTAGPFAVTSVDRRRGNVVLERNKRWWGNPAKLERIELRAVPRDKRTAELVAGRLDVAEVDPGQA
;
A
#
# COMPACT_ATOMS: atom_id res chain seq x y z
N MET A 1 -29.95 -17.50 -75.22
CA MET A 1 -30.76 -18.73 -75.09
C MET A 1 -30.94 -18.91 -73.59
N ARG A 2 -32.08 -18.50 -73.02
CA ARG A 2 -33.23 -19.38 -72.59
C ARG A 2 -32.70 -20.57 -71.82
N SER A 3 -33.00 -20.83 -70.61
CA SER A 3 -34.23 -20.94 -69.81
C SER A 3 -33.79 -21.68 -68.54
N VAL A 4 -34.40 -21.78 -67.47
CA VAL A 4 -35.67 -21.80 -66.83
C VAL A 4 -35.46 -22.13 -65.35
N VAL A 5 -36.26 -21.51 -64.55
CA VAL A 5 -36.43 -21.63 -63.11
C VAL A 5 -37.06 -23.00 -62.75
N PHE A 6 -36.65 -23.56 -61.62
CA PHE A 6 -37.58 -24.38 -60.78
C PHE A 6 -37.39 -24.09 -59.30
N LEU A 7 -38.44 -23.55 -58.70
CA LEU A 7 -38.74 -23.50 -57.28
C LEU A 7 -39.12 -24.89 -56.77
N THR A 8 -38.52 -25.31 -55.68
CA THR A 8 -39.12 -26.33 -54.83
C THR A 8 -39.10 -25.88 -53.38
N ALA A 9 -40.30 -25.61 -52.90
CA ALA A 9 -40.57 -25.34 -51.49
C ALA A 9 -40.45 -26.63 -50.66
N GLY A 10 -39.54 -26.68 -49.74
CA GLY A 10 -39.42 -27.72 -48.73
C GLY A 10 -39.86 -27.20 -47.37
N LEU A 11 -41.04 -27.64 -46.94
CA LEU A 11 -41.60 -27.39 -45.62
C LEU A 11 -40.87 -28.29 -44.61
N LEU A 12 -40.06 -27.73 -43.74
CA LEU A 12 -39.47 -28.47 -42.61
C LEU A 12 -40.09 -27.96 -41.31
N ALA A 13 -40.82 -28.90 -40.69
CA ALA A 13 -41.43 -28.74 -39.39
C ALA A 13 -40.36 -28.55 -38.31
N VAL A 14 -40.42 -27.41 -37.61
CA VAL A 14 -39.62 -27.16 -36.42
C VAL A 14 -40.33 -27.75 -35.21
N THR A 15 -39.82 -28.86 -34.69
CA THR A 15 -40.21 -29.39 -33.38
C THR A 15 -39.55 -28.51 -32.29
N ALA A 16 -40.39 -27.79 -31.56
CA ALA A 16 -39.98 -27.07 -30.37
C ALA A 16 -39.60 -28.06 -29.26
N LEU A 17 -38.32 -28.24 -29.00
CA LEU A 17 -37.84 -28.80 -27.73
C LEU A 17 -37.89 -27.69 -26.68
N SER A 18 -38.90 -27.78 -25.80
CA SER A 18 -38.92 -27.00 -24.55
C SER A 18 -37.83 -27.52 -23.63
N GLY A 19 -36.64 -26.94 -23.73
CA GLY A 19 -35.59 -27.10 -22.73
C GLY A 19 -35.95 -26.22 -21.51
N CYS A 20 -36.26 -26.84 -20.38
CA CYS A 20 -36.22 -26.15 -19.09
C CYS A 20 -34.77 -25.70 -18.80
N GLY A 21 -34.42 -24.53 -19.23
CA GLY A 21 -33.26 -23.81 -18.72
C GLY A 21 -33.60 -23.30 -17.33
N SER A 22 -32.99 -23.88 -16.31
CA SER A 22 -32.86 -23.23 -15.00
C SER A 22 -32.26 -21.84 -15.25
N GLY A 23 -33.07 -20.81 -15.07
CA GLY A 23 -32.61 -19.45 -15.15
C GLY A 23 -31.51 -19.23 -14.10
N GLU A 24 -30.26 -19.21 -14.54
CA GLU A 24 -29.23 -18.47 -13.82
C GLU A 24 -29.73 -17.04 -13.78
N ALA A 25 -30.13 -16.60 -12.57
CA ALA A 25 -30.37 -15.20 -12.32
C ALA A 25 -29.08 -14.50 -12.75
N ALA A 26 -29.16 -13.73 -13.83
CA ALA A 26 -28.08 -12.86 -14.22
C ALA A 26 -27.76 -12.05 -12.96
N SER A 27 -26.57 -12.25 -12.39
CA SER A 27 -26.11 -11.45 -11.27
C SER A 27 -26.19 -9.99 -11.72
N GLU A 28 -27.01 -9.21 -11.01
CA GLU A 28 -27.06 -7.78 -11.26
C GLU A 28 -25.61 -7.25 -11.29
N PRO A 29 -25.26 -6.40 -12.27
CA PRO A 29 -23.94 -5.80 -12.30
C PRO A 29 -23.71 -5.15 -10.93
N LEU A 30 -22.61 -5.50 -10.26
CA LEU A 30 -22.20 -4.83 -9.03
C LEU A 30 -22.32 -3.32 -9.28
N ALA A 31 -23.11 -2.63 -8.48
CA ALA A 31 -23.26 -1.19 -8.55
C ALA A 31 -21.86 -0.58 -8.63
N GLY A 32 -21.64 0.32 -9.60
CA GLY A 32 -20.37 1.00 -9.72
C GLY A 32 -20.05 1.72 -8.40
N PRO A 33 -18.76 2.03 -8.12
CA PRO A 33 -18.42 2.69 -6.88
C PRO A 33 -19.19 4.03 -6.80
N ASP A 34 -19.96 4.19 -5.73
CA ASP A 34 -20.66 5.46 -5.42
C ASP A 34 -19.63 6.46 -4.83
N ILE A 35 -18.72 6.89 -5.70
CA ILE A 35 -17.68 7.86 -5.36
C ILE A 35 -18.01 9.17 -6.06
N ALA A 36 -18.24 10.23 -5.28
CA ALA A 36 -18.34 11.60 -5.76
C ALA A 36 -16.92 12.22 -5.83
N PRO A 37 -16.25 12.21 -6.99
CA PRO A 37 -14.93 12.80 -7.12
C PRO A 37 -14.98 14.30 -6.88
N ALA A 38 -14.07 14.81 -6.06
CA ALA A 38 -13.91 16.22 -5.79
C ALA A 38 -12.45 16.65 -6.07
N THR A 39 -12.28 17.84 -6.64
CA THR A 39 -10.95 18.41 -6.78
C THR A 39 -10.41 18.80 -5.40
N ARG A 40 -9.08 18.79 -5.28
CA ARG A 40 -8.41 19.07 -4.01
C ARG A 40 -8.83 20.42 -3.39
N GLU A 41 -9.10 21.43 -4.21
CA GLU A 41 -9.49 22.78 -3.80
C GLU A 41 -10.85 22.80 -3.10
N ARG A 42 -11.74 21.88 -3.47
CA ARG A 42 -13.08 21.75 -2.88
C ARG A 42 -13.07 20.98 -1.55
N ILE A 43 -11.97 20.27 -1.23
CA ILE A 43 -11.84 19.54 0.02
C ILE A 43 -11.45 20.52 1.11
N LYS A 44 -12.23 20.57 2.20
CA LYS A 44 -11.96 21.42 3.37
C LYS A 44 -10.64 21.05 4.01
N ASP A 45 -9.93 22.06 4.55
CA ASP A 45 -8.78 21.84 5.41
C ASP A 45 -9.23 21.55 6.84
N GLY A 46 -8.45 20.73 7.53
CA GLY A 46 -8.68 20.39 8.92
C GLY A 46 -9.55 19.16 9.12
N GLY A 47 -9.94 18.94 10.36
CA GLY A 47 -10.80 17.85 10.77
C GLY A 47 -10.07 16.52 11.04
N THR A 48 -10.86 15.61 11.58
CA THR A 48 -10.43 14.26 11.99
C THR A 48 -11.17 13.22 11.17
N LEU A 49 -10.45 12.28 10.58
CA LEU A 49 -11.01 11.07 9.98
C LEU A 49 -11.01 9.95 11.04
N ARG A 50 -12.20 9.45 11.40
CA ARG A 50 -12.39 8.32 12.31
C ARG A 50 -12.64 7.05 11.48
N TRP A 51 -11.65 6.19 11.43
CA TRP A 51 -11.65 5.01 10.56
C TRP A 51 -11.66 3.73 11.40
N ALA A 52 -12.68 2.90 11.21
CA ALA A 52 -12.78 1.61 11.89
C ALA A 52 -11.71 0.63 11.44
N VAL A 53 -11.10 -0.06 12.38
CA VAL A 53 -10.17 -1.18 12.19
C VAL A 53 -10.62 -2.37 13.04
N ASP A 54 -10.16 -3.57 12.71
CA ASP A 54 -10.50 -4.78 13.45
C ASP A 54 -9.81 -4.82 14.83
N SER A 55 -8.57 -4.32 14.89
CA SER A 55 -7.76 -4.27 16.11
C SER A 55 -6.79 -3.09 16.10
N VAL A 56 -6.28 -2.72 17.25
CA VAL A 56 -5.07 -1.90 17.35
C VAL A 56 -3.87 -2.79 17.04
N PRO A 57 -2.96 -2.40 16.12
CA PRO A 57 -1.88 -3.27 15.66
C PRO A 57 -0.94 -3.67 16.80
N GLN A 58 -0.50 -4.93 16.78
CA GLN A 58 0.50 -5.45 17.72
C GLN A 58 1.91 -4.97 17.41
N THR A 59 2.15 -4.62 16.17
CA THR A 59 3.39 -4.03 15.66
C THR A 59 3.09 -2.94 14.65
N LEU A 60 3.98 -1.96 14.51
CA LEU A 60 3.97 -0.98 13.43
C LEU A 60 5.01 -1.32 12.35
N ASN A 61 5.63 -2.51 12.42
CA ASN A 61 6.55 -3.04 11.42
C ASN A 61 5.79 -4.01 10.49
N THR A 62 5.51 -3.58 9.26
CA THR A 62 4.73 -4.37 8.27
C THR A 62 5.41 -5.67 7.84
N PHE A 63 6.69 -5.84 8.15
CA PHE A 63 7.48 -7.02 7.77
C PHE A 63 7.43 -8.15 8.81
N GLN A 64 6.76 -7.96 9.94
CA GLN A 64 6.56 -8.96 10.98
C GLN A 64 5.29 -9.79 10.74
N SER A 65 5.24 -11.00 11.31
CA SER A 65 4.13 -11.95 11.12
C SER A 65 2.82 -11.50 11.76
N ASP A 66 2.91 -10.70 12.82
CA ASP A 66 1.77 -10.12 13.55
C ASP A 66 1.34 -8.73 13.03
N ALA A 67 1.88 -8.30 11.88
CA ALA A 67 1.40 -7.12 11.17
C ALA A 67 0.04 -7.41 10.51
N ASP A 68 -0.88 -6.47 10.67
CA ASP A 68 -2.26 -6.53 10.18
C ASP A 68 -2.59 -5.36 9.23
N ALA A 69 -3.85 -5.28 8.78
CA ALA A 69 -4.29 -4.20 7.92
C ALA A 69 -4.18 -2.81 8.60
N ALA A 70 -4.32 -2.72 9.92
CA ALA A 70 -4.12 -1.46 10.63
C ALA A 70 -2.64 -1.06 10.65
N THR A 71 -1.71 -2.03 10.78
CA THR A 71 -0.27 -1.79 10.59
C THR A 71 0.01 -1.20 9.21
N ASP A 72 -0.56 -1.80 8.16
CA ASP A 72 -0.35 -1.33 6.78
C ASP A 72 -0.92 0.09 6.56
N ARG A 73 -2.09 0.43 7.14
CA ARG A 73 -2.66 1.79 7.09
C ARG A 73 -1.76 2.82 7.76
N VAL A 74 -1.21 2.48 8.93
CA VAL A 74 -0.25 3.34 9.63
C VAL A 74 0.99 3.55 8.79
N ALA A 75 1.57 2.49 8.23
CA ALA A 75 2.77 2.58 7.40
C ALA A 75 2.55 3.43 6.15
N GLN A 76 1.42 3.24 5.45
CA GLN A 76 1.07 4.01 4.24
C GLN A 76 0.91 5.51 4.53
N ALA A 77 0.39 5.88 5.70
CA ALA A 77 0.21 7.28 6.08
C ALA A 77 1.49 7.95 6.57
N SER A 78 2.44 7.17 7.12
CA SER A 78 3.56 7.72 7.89
C SER A 78 4.96 7.40 7.35
N LEU A 79 5.11 6.47 6.41
CA LEU A 79 6.41 6.05 5.89
C LEU A 79 6.58 6.37 4.40
N PRO A 80 7.83 6.49 3.94
CA PRO A 80 8.14 6.62 2.53
C PRO A 80 7.68 5.41 1.72
N VAL A 81 7.18 5.68 0.52
CA VAL A 81 6.95 4.68 -0.52
C VAL A 81 7.64 5.12 -1.80
N MET A 82 8.37 4.23 -2.44
CA MET A 82 9.06 4.56 -3.69
C MET A 82 8.09 4.54 -4.86
N PHE A 83 7.15 3.61 -4.82
CA PHE A 83 6.09 3.46 -5.83
C PHE A 83 4.74 3.24 -5.16
N ARG A 84 3.69 3.82 -5.75
CA ARG A 84 2.28 3.59 -5.42
C ARG A 84 1.61 2.88 -6.59
N LEU A 85 0.65 2.01 -6.31
CA LEU A 85 -0.15 1.40 -7.37
C LEU A 85 -1.27 2.35 -7.79
N ASP A 86 -1.48 2.48 -9.10
CA ASP A 86 -2.66 3.16 -9.64
C ASP A 86 -3.89 2.23 -9.59
N THR A 87 -5.04 2.73 -10.03
CA THR A 87 -6.31 1.96 -10.05
C THR A 87 -6.28 0.71 -10.93
N ARG A 88 -5.25 0.55 -11.76
CA ARG A 88 -5.02 -0.62 -12.62
C ARG A 88 -3.90 -1.51 -12.09
N GLY A 89 -3.44 -1.28 -10.85
CA GLY A 89 -2.35 -2.02 -10.23
C GLY A 89 -0.96 -1.73 -10.80
N ARG A 90 -0.78 -0.65 -11.57
CA ARG A 90 0.52 -0.32 -12.17
C ARG A 90 1.34 0.56 -11.23
N PRO A 91 2.64 0.24 -11.01
CA PRO A 91 3.50 1.02 -10.14
C PRO A 91 3.77 2.42 -10.73
N GLN A 92 3.39 3.43 -10.00
CA GLN A 92 3.65 4.85 -10.28
C GLN A 92 4.69 5.37 -9.29
N ARG A 93 5.68 6.07 -9.79
CA ARG A 93 6.72 6.69 -8.95
C ARG A 93 6.08 7.71 -8.00
N ALA A 94 6.51 7.70 -6.73
CA ALA A 94 6.12 8.68 -5.73
C ALA A 94 7.10 9.87 -5.75
N PRO A 95 6.76 11.00 -6.40
CA PRO A 95 7.70 12.10 -6.65
C PRO A 95 8.16 12.80 -5.37
N GLU A 96 7.40 12.69 -4.31
CA GLU A 96 7.77 13.24 -3.00
C GLU A 96 9.03 12.58 -2.44
N PHE A 97 9.25 11.30 -2.73
CA PHE A 97 10.38 10.53 -2.21
C PHE A 97 11.44 10.22 -3.27
N LEU A 98 11.06 10.17 -4.54
CA LEU A 98 11.87 9.61 -5.58
C LEU A 98 11.88 10.51 -6.83
N GLU A 99 13.04 11.06 -7.21
CA GLU A 99 13.20 11.77 -8.47
C GLU A 99 13.17 10.81 -9.66
N SER A 100 13.91 9.70 -9.57
CA SER A 100 13.87 8.63 -10.55
C SER A 100 14.27 7.28 -9.95
N ALA A 101 13.85 6.19 -10.60
CA ALA A 101 14.39 4.87 -10.38
C ALA A 101 14.37 4.10 -11.70
N GLU A 102 15.52 3.63 -12.13
CA GLU A 102 15.72 3.06 -13.45
C GLU A 102 16.64 1.83 -13.40
N VAL A 103 16.39 0.87 -14.28
CA VAL A 103 17.32 -0.21 -14.54
C VAL A 103 18.46 0.36 -15.40
N VAL A 104 19.63 0.53 -14.81
CA VAL A 104 20.82 1.10 -15.47
C VAL A 104 21.79 0.04 -16.00
N GLY A 105 21.52 -1.24 -15.75
CA GLY A 105 22.26 -2.37 -16.25
C GLY A 105 21.45 -3.65 -16.13
N THR A 106 21.62 -4.56 -17.09
CA THR A 106 20.97 -5.88 -17.11
C THR A 106 21.98 -7.02 -17.22
N GLU A 107 23.19 -6.74 -17.71
CA GLU A 107 24.29 -7.68 -17.87
C GLU A 107 25.56 -7.14 -17.20
N PRO A 108 26.35 -7.97 -16.51
CA PRO A 108 26.06 -9.38 -16.16
C PRO A 108 24.99 -9.52 -15.07
N LYS A 109 24.57 -8.43 -14.45
CA LYS A 109 23.57 -8.36 -13.37
C LYS A 109 22.61 -7.22 -13.56
N GLN A 110 21.37 -7.39 -13.08
CA GLN A 110 20.42 -6.29 -13.04
C GLN A 110 20.87 -5.28 -11.97
N VAL A 111 20.94 -4.02 -12.37
CA VAL A 111 21.28 -2.90 -11.50
C VAL A 111 20.19 -1.85 -11.62
N VAL A 112 19.61 -1.49 -10.47
CA VAL A 112 18.65 -0.39 -10.36
C VAL A 112 19.29 0.77 -9.63
N LEU A 113 19.18 1.96 -10.20
CA LEU A 113 19.61 3.23 -9.58
C LEU A 113 18.38 4.01 -9.13
N TYR A 114 18.25 4.23 -7.82
CA TYR A 114 17.28 5.12 -7.21
C TYR A 114 17.92 6.48 -6.99
N LYS A 115 17.25 7.56 -7.42
CA LYS A 115 17.60 8.94 -7.08
C LYS A 115 16.51 9.50 -6.19
N LEU A 116 16.83 9.72 -4.94
CA LEU A 116 15.89 10.20 -3.93
C LEU A 116 15.68 11.70 -4.09
N ASN A 117 14.48 12.16 -3.74
CA ASN A 117 14.16 13.57 -3.73
C ASN A 117 15.02 14.28 -2.66
N PRO A 118 15.78 15.34 -3.00
CA PRO A 118 16.62 16.07 -2.03
C PRO A 118 15.84 16.69 -0.86
N ALA A 119 14.55 16.96 -1.04
CA ALA A 119 13.68 17.44 0.03
C ALA A 119 13.29 16.35 1.03
N ALA A 120 13.44 15.08 0.66
CA ALA A 120 13.00 13.95 1.49
C ALA A 120 13.81 13.84 2.77
N VAL A 121 13.13 14.02 3.91
CA VAL A 121 13.73 13.99 5.25
C VAL A 121 12.88 13.15 6.19
N TRP A 122 13.50 12.52 7.15
CA TRP A 122 12.84 11.94 8.29
C TRP A 122 12.33 13.02 9.26
N SER A 123 11.41 12.67 10.15
CA SER A 123 10.86 13.60 11.14
C SER A 123 11.88 14.13 12.14
N ASP A 124 13.02 13.48 12.29
CA ASP A 124 14.18 13.94 13.05
C ASP A 124 15.06 14.97 12.29
N GLY A 125 14.77 15.21 11.00
CA GLY A 125 15.50 16.12 10.12
C GLY A 125 16.62 15.46 9.32
N ARG A 126 16.92 14.20 9.54
CA ARG A 126 17.91 13.43 8.79
C ARG A 126 17.41 13.17 7.36
N LYS A 127 18.29 13.27 6.36
CA LYS A 127 17.96 12.92 4.97
C LYS A 127 17.67 11.42 4.86
N ILE A 128 16.69 11.08 4.04
CA ILE A 128 16.49 9.70 3.59
C ILE A 128 17.62 9.36 2.64
N GLY A 129 18.25 8.20 2.82
CA GLY A 129 19.44 7.88 2.05
C GLY A 129 19.80 6.40 2.00
N ALA A 130 20.94 6.11 1.39
CA ALA A 130 21.45 4.76 1.16
C ALA A 130 21.54 3.92 2.44
N ALA A 131 21.78 4.54 3.59
CA ALA A 131 21.84 3.84 4.87
C ALA A 131 20.50 3.18 5.26
N ASP A 132 19.37 3.83 4.97
CA ASP A 132 18.04 3.29 5.25
C ASP A 132 17.73 2.10 4.34
N PHE A 133 18.04 2.20 3.05
CA PHE A 133 17.91 1.11 2.08
C PHE A 133 18.77 -0.09 2.45
N THR A 134 20.02 0.16 2.85
CA THR A 134 20.97 -0.89 3.25
C THR A 134 20.48 -1.61 4.50
N ALA A 135 20.05 -0.87 5.52
CA ALA A 135 19.52 -1.46 6.75
C ALA A 135 18.29 -2.33 6.46
N GLN A 136 17.34 -1.83 5.67
CA GLN A 136 16.14 -2.60 5.32
C GLN A 136 16.47 -3.85 4.51
N TRP A 137 17.37 -3.76 3.53
CA TRP A 137 17.82 -4.95 2.80
C TRP A 137 18.46 -5.97 3.72
N HIS A 138 19.36 -5.56 4.61
CA HIS A 138 20.00 -6.48 5.56
C HIS A 138 18.96 -7.19 6.44
N ALA A 139 17.99 -6.45 6.99
CA ALA A 139 16.93 -7.01 7.83
C ALA A 139 16.06 -8.02 7.07
N LEU A 140 15.76 -7.76 5.78
CA LEU A 140 14.80 -8.53 4.99
C LEU A 140 15.44 -9.56 4.05
N SER A 141 16.77 -9.60 3.93
CA SER A 141 17.47 -10.49 3.00
C SER A 141 17.37 -11.98 3.35
N GLY A 142 16.90 -12.32 4.54
CA GLY A 142 16.87 -13.71 5.05
C GLY A 142 18.25 -14.29 5.43
N ARG A 143 19.32 -13.46 5.36
CA ARG A 143 20.68 -13.89 5.67
C ARG A 143 20.98 -14.00 7.18
N ASN A 144 20.17 -13.33 7.99
CA ASN A 144 20.31 -13.32 9.45
C ASN A 144 18.96 -13.66 10.09
N SER A 145 18.86 -14.86 10.66
CA SER A 145 17.65 -15.38 11.30
C SER A 145 17.26 -14.67 12.59
N ALA A 146 18.12 -13.80 13.14
CA ALA A 146 17.78 -12.98 14.29
C ALA A 146 16.68 -11.94 13.98
N PHE A 147 16.51 -11.55 12.71
CA PHE A 147 15.40 -10.71 12.27
C PHE A 147 14.16 -11.59 12.03
N TRP A 148 13.10 -11.38 12.78
CA TRP A 148 11.85 -12.16 12.68
C TRP A 148 10.97 -11.64 11.53
N THR A 149 11.42 -11.88 10.31
CA THR A 149 10.77 -11.43 9.10
C THR A 149 9.72 -12.41 8.61
N ALA A 150 8.57 -11.91 8.15
CA ALA A 150 7.52 -12.72 7.54
C ALA A 150 7.16 -12.25 6.11
N ARG A 151 7.40 -10.99 5.77
CA ARG A 151 7.08 -10.38 4.47
C ARG A 151 8.34 -9.79 3.85
N ASN A 152 9.14 -10.61 3.18
CA ASN A 152 10.44 -10.22 2.66
C ASN A 152 10.67 -10.58 1.19
N ALA A 153 9.61 -10.86 0.44
CA ALA A 153 9.70 -11.29 -0.95
C ALA A 153 10.54 -10.32 -1.80
N GLY A 154 11.49 -10.85 -2.56
CA GLY A 154 12.37 -10.11 -3.46
C GLY A 154 13.64 -9.55 -2.83
N TYR A 155 13.71 -9.37 -1.50
CA TYR A 155 14.94 -8.90 -0.84
C TYR A 155 16.07 -9.96 -0.85
N ASP A 156 15.72 -11.24 -0.92
CA ASP A 156 16.66 -12.37 -1.14
C ASP A 156 17.34 -12.31 -2.52
N ARG A 157 16.72 -11.63 -3.49
CA ARG A 157 17.27 -11.44 -4.84
C ARG A 157 18.36 -10.39 -4.89
N ILE A 158 18.42 -9.50 -3.92
CA ILE A 158 19.41 -8.43 -3.84
C ILE A 158 20.75 -9.01 -3.40
N GLU A 159 21.79 -8.74 -4.19
CA GLU A 159 23.17 -9.04 -3.85
C GLU A 159 23.79 -7.93 -3.03
N LYS A 160 23.55 -6.67 -3.41
CA LYS A 160 24.20 -5.51 -2.84
C LYS A 160 23.34 -4.26 -2.93
N VAL A 161 23.33 -3.50 -1.86
CA VAL A 161 22.83 -2.11 -1.81
C VAL A 161 23.99 -1.20 -1.48
N GLN A 162 24.19 -0.16 -2.27
CA GLN A 162 25.33 0.77 -2.15
C GLN A 162 24.86 2.20 -2.32
N ARG A 163 25.59 3.12 -1.69
CA ARG A 163 25.58 4.52 -2.05
C ARG A 163 26.05 4.70 -3.50
N GLY A 164 25.38 5.58 -4.26
CA GLY A 164 25.82 6.03 -5.57
C GLY A 164 26.84 7.19 -5.45
N ARG A 165 26.65 8.24 -6.25
CA ARG A 165 27.52 9.42 -6.20
C ARG A 165 27.41 10.20 -4.88
N ASN A 166 26.25 10.16 -4.25
CA ASN A 166 25.95 10.76 -2.96
C ASN A 166 25.00 9.87 -2.15
N ASP A 167 24.66 10.27 -0.92
CA ASP A 167 23.81 9.46 -0.03
C ASP A 167 22.35 9.33 -0.52
N GLN A 168 21.91 10.22 -1.41
CA GLN A 168 20.58 10.21 -2.01
C GLN A 168 20.53 9.45 -3.34
N GLU A 169 21.64 8.94 -3.83
CA GLU A 169 21.69 7.96 -4.91
C GLU A 169 21.93 6.56 -4.33
N VAL A 170 21.01 5.63 -4.59
CA VAL A 170 21.10 4.25 -4.09
C VAL A 170 21.16 3.29 -5.28
N LYS A 171 22.23 2.53 -5.32
CA LYS A 171 22.46 1.50 -6.33
C LYS A 171 22.14 0.13 -5.75
N VAL A 172 21.15 -0.55 -6.32
CA VAL A 172 20.73 -1.90 -5.95
C VAL A 172 21.13 -2.87 -7.03
N THR A 173 22.00 -3.82 -6.70
CA THR A 173 22.44 -4.88 -7.61
C THR A 173 21.74 -6.19 -7.22
N PHE A 174 21.15 -6.87 -8.18
CA PHE A 174 20.45 -8.12 -7.98
C PHE A 174 21.33 -9.31 -8.39
N ALA A 175 21.39 -10.33 -7.54
CA ALA A 175 22.05 -11.59 -7.85
C ALA A 175 21.33 -12.36 -8.97
N ARG A 176 20.01 -12.23 -9.04
CA ARG A 176 19.13 -12.78 -10.07
C ARG A 176 18.17 -11.69 -10.52
N ARG A 177 17.82 -11.65 -11.81
CA ARG A 177 16.86 -10.67 -12.33
C ARG A 177 15.53 -10.75 -11.55
N TYR A 178 15.00 -9.59 -11.20
CA TYR A 178 13.76 -9.46 -10.45
C TYR A 178 12.86 -8.42 -11.13
N ALA A 179 11.79 -8.88 -11.78
CA ALA A 179 10.89 -8.01 -12.54
C ALA A 179 10.14 -7.03 -11.64
N ASP A 180 9.74 -7.49 -10.43
CA ASP A 180 8.93 -6.71 -9.49
C ASP A 180 9.77 -5.82 -8.56
N TRP A 181 10.97 -5.40 -9.00
CA TRP A 181 11.85 -4.55 -8.20
C TRP A 181 11.20 -3.25 -7.69
N ARG A 182 10.14 -2.78 -8.38
CA ARG A 182 9.37 -1.60 -7.96
C ARG A 182 8.53 -1.82 -6.71
N SER A 183 8.31 -3.06 -6.29
CA SER A 183 7.63 -3.38 -5.02
C SER A 183 8.54 -3.21 -3.80
N LEU A 184 9.86 -3.18 -4.00
CA LEU A 184 10.83 -3.08 -2.92
C LEU A 184 10.89 -1.67 -2.34
N PHE A 185 11.30 -1.56 -1.08
CA PHE A 185 11.45 -0.31 -0.34
C PHE A 185 10.17 0.55 -0.27
N SER A 186 9.01 -0.15 -0.31
CA SER A 186 7.66 0.44 -0.17
C SER A 186 6.81 -0.43 0.77
N PRO A 187 6.72 -0.08 2.07
CA PRO A 187 7.32 1.08 2.73
C PRO A 187 8.82 0.97 2.97
N LEU A 188 9.49 2.12 3.08
CA LEU A 188 10.85 2.21 3.59
C LEU A 188 10.83 2.63 5.06
N TYR A 189 11.48 1.84 5.93
CA TYR A 189 11.66 2.17 7.33
C TYR A 189 12.99 2.87 7.58
N PRO A 190 13.09 3.71 8.62
CA PRO A 190 14.37 4.30 9.00
C PRO A 190 15.34 3.23 9.49
N LYS A 191 16.63 3.47 9.29
CA LYS A 191 17.69 2.57 9.76
C LYS A 191 17.60 2.28 11.27
N ASP A 192 17.02 3.20 12.05
CA ASP A 192 16.83 3.04 13.49
C ASP A 192 15.85 1.90 13.85
N VAL A 193 14.96 1.52 12.93
CA VAL A 193 14.08 0.36 13.06
C VAL A 193 14.70 -0.88 12.42
N MET A 194 15.42 -0.72 11.30
CA MET A 194 15.90 -1.85 10.48
C MET A 194 17.34 -2.26 10.77
N GLY A 195 18.10 -1.46 11.53
CA GLY A 195 19.56 -1.61 11.65
C GLY A 195 20.01 -2.75 12.56
N THR A 196 19.20 -3.16 13.53
CA THR A 196 19.51 -4.27 14.46
C THR A 196 18.30 -5.19 14.60
N ALA A 197 18.57 -6.46 14.92
CA ALA A 197 17.51 -7.44 15.15
C ALA A 197 16.59 -7.04 16.33
N GLU A 198 17.12 -6.45 17.39
CA GLU A 198 16.36 -5.95 18.52
C GLU A 198 15.41 -4.82 18.07
N ALA A 199 15.93 -3.80 17.40
CA ALA A 199 15.11 -2.68 16.91
C ALA A 199 14.01 -3.15 15.93
N PHE A 200 14.35 -4.08 15.02
CA PHE A 200 13.41 -4.66 14.07
C PHE A 200 12.29 -5.45 14.78
N ASN A 201 12.66 -6.29 15.76
CA ASN A 201 11.72 -7.21 16.40
C ASN A 201 10.84 -6.53 17.44
N THR A 202 11.33 -5.48 18.11
CA THR A 202 10.64 -4.87 19.26
C THR A 202 10.48 -3.35 19.15
N GLY A 203 11.35 -2.66 18.43
CA GLY A 203 11.42 -1.19 18.43
C GLY A 203 10.17 -0.49 17.89
N ALA A 204 9.43 -1.12 16.99
CA ALA A 204 8.21 -0.57 16.40
C ALA A 204 6.92 -1.16 16.98
N ARG A 205 6.96 -1.82 18.15
CA ARG A 205 5.75 -2.43 18.73
C ARG A 205 4.81 -1.43 19.39
N THR A 206 5.34 -0.38 19.99
CA THR A 206 4.55 0.60 20.75
C THR A 206 4.55 2.00 20.15
N ALA A 207 5.53 2.30 19.32
CA ALA A 207 5.68 3.61 18.69
C ALA A 207 6.49 3.50 17.40
N LEU A 208 6.22 4.39 16.47
CA LEU A 208 7.06 4.66 15.30
C LEU A 208 7.56 6.10 15.42
N LYS A 209 8.71 6.25 16.09
CA LYS A 209 9.24 7.57 16.50
C LYS A 209 9.73 8.41 15.33
N VAL A 210 10.28 7.76 14.29
CA VAL A 210 10.85 8.42 13.11
C VAL A 210 10.00 8.01 11.90
N THR A 211 9.39 9.01 11.28
CA THR A 211 8.49 8.86 10.12
C THR A 211 8.85 9.88 9.07
N ALA A 212 8.32 9.78 7.87
CA ALA A 212 8.57 10.73 6.80
C ALA A 212 7.36 10.90 5.86
N GLY A 213 6.19 10.38 6.23
CA GLY A 213 4.96 10.55 5.47
C GLY A 213 4.22 11.84 5.79
N PRO A 214 3.06 12.07 5.16
CA PRO A 214 2.20 13.23 5.42
C PRO A 214 1.60 13.24 6.82
N PHE A 215 1.59 12.10 7.50
CA PHE A 215 1.17 11.96 8.90
C PHE A 215 2.27 11.34 9.75
N ALA A 216 2.24 11.62 11.04
CA ALA A 216 3.11 11.01 12.05
C ALA A 216 2.25 10.32 13.11
N VAL A 217 2.70 9.17 13.60
CA VAL A 217 2.05 8.44 14.69
C VAL A 217 2.34 9.18 16.00
N THR A 218 1.28 9.63 16.68
CA THR A 218 1.40 10.36 17.97
C THR A 218 0.94 9.52 19.16
N SER A 219 0.08 8.52 18.93
CA SER A 219 -0.38 7.64 20.00
C SER A 219 -0.79 6.27 19.48
N VAL A 220 -0.46 5.23 20.25
CA VAL A 220 -0.97 3.86 20.10
C VAL A 220 -1.52 3.43 21.47
N ASP A 221 -2.84 3.50 21.64
CA ASP A 221 -3.49 3.13 22.88
C ASP A 221 -4.34 1.86 22.71
N ARG A 222 -3.75 0.73 23.09
CA ARG A 222 -4.41 -0.59 23.00
C ARG A 222 -5.54 -0.75 24.01
N ARG A 223 -5.51 -0.04 25.14
CA ARG A 223 -6.59 -0.12 26.14
C ARG A 223 -7.82 0.63 25.67
N ARG A 224 -7.64 1.79 25.04
CA ARG A 224 -8.74 2.57 24.45
C ARG A 224 -9.12 2.10 23.05
N GLY A 225 -8.34 1.20 22.47
CA GLY A 225 -8.61 0.66 21.14
C GLY A 225 -8.36 1.67 20.00
N ASN A 226 -7.37 2.56 20.12
CA ASN A 226 -7.14 3.54 19.07
C ASN A 226 -5.64 3.77 18.73
N VAL A 227 -5.42 4.20 17.48
CA VAL A 227 -4.16 4.78 17.01
C VAL A 227 -4.45 6.17 16.47
N VAL A 228 -3.63 7.13 16.86
CA VAL A 228 -3.74 8.52 16.40
C VAL A 228 -2.56 8.89 15.54
N LEU A 229 -2.87 9.40 14.35
CA LEU A 229 -1.90 10.00 13.46
C LEU A 229 -2.25 11.48 13.27
N GLU A 230 -1.26 12.35 13.36
CA GLU A 230 -1.41 13.79 13.16
C GLU A 230 -0.65 14.25 11.92
N ARG A 231 -1.13 15.32 11.31
CA ARG A 231 -0.48 15.95 10.15
C ARG A 231 0.98 16.24 10.47
N ASN A 232 1.88 15.73 9.64
CA ASN A 232 3.31 15.97 9.78
C ASN A 232 3.67 17.38 9.31
N LYS A 233 4.03 18.27 10.23
CA LYS A 233 4.43 19.66 9.93
C LYS A 233 5.72 19.77 9.13
N ARG A 234 6.54 18.72 9.08
CA ARG A 234 7.78 18.66 8.30
C ARG A 234 7.59 18.02 6.91
N TRP A 235 6.37 17.65 6.58
CA TRP A 235 6.06 17.10 5.27
C TRP A 235 6.31 18.15 4.17
N TRP A 236 7.13 17.81 3.20
CA TRP A 236 7.56 18.69 2.10
C TRP A 236 6.71 18.56 0.84
N GLY A 237 5.88 17.52 0.73
CA GLY A 237 4.95 17.32 -0.38
C GLY A 237 3.67 18.15 -0.21
N ASN A 238 2.67 17.84 -1.01
CA ASN A 238 1.35 18.49 -0.87
C ASN A 238 0.80 18.27 0.55
N PRO A 239 0.50 19.34 1.31
CA PRO A 239 0.02 19.22 2.69
C PRO A 239 -1.24 18.34 2.77
N ALA A 240 -1.30 17.45 3.73
CA ALA A 240 -2.52 16.67 3.96
C ALA A 240 -3.69 17.63 4.26
N LYS A 241 -4.89 17.34 3.74
CA LYS A 241 -6.09 18.13 4.05
C LYS A 241 -6.57 17.89 5.48
N LEU A 242 -6.55 16.64 5.93
CA LEU A 242 -6.91 16.29 7.31
C LEU A 242 -5.81 16.73 8.29
N GLU A 243 -6.22 17.09 9.48
CA GLU A 243 -5.31 17.31 10.63
C GLU A 243 -4.97 16.01 11.34
N ARG A 244 -5.94 15.10 11.42
CA ARG A 244 -5.85 13.90 12.22
C ARG A 244 -6.52 12.72 11.53
N ILE A 245 -5.97 11.53 11.76
CA ILE A 245 -6.57 10.24 11.47
C ILE A 245 -6.61 9.45 12.77
N GLU A 246 -7.78 8.95 13.14
CA GLU A 246 -7.98 8.05 14.28
C GLU A 246 -8.40 6.69 13.75
N LEU A 247 -7.52 5.69 13.87
CA LEU A 247 -7.89 4.30 13.65
C LEU A 247 -8.51 3.77 14.93
N ARG A 248 -9.79 3.39 14.88
CA ARG A 248 -10.57 2.94 16.05
C ARG A 248 -10.90 1.46 15.89
N ALA A 249 -10.51 0.65 16.87
CA ALA A 249 -10.89 -0.76 16.92
C ALA A 249 -12.39 -0.87 17.24
N VAL A 250 -13.19 -1.21 16.22
CA VAL A 250 -14.65 -1.34 16.34
C VAL A 250 -15.07 -2.68 15.76
N PRO A 251 -15.76 -3.53 16.54
CA PRO A 251 -16.31 -4.80 16.06
C PRO A 251 -17.16 -4.61 14.80
N ARG A 252 -17.07 -5.54 13.85
CA ARG A 252 -17.72 -5.41 12.53
C ARG A 252 -19.23 -5.23 12.62
N ASP A 253 -19.87 -5.97 13.53
CA ASP A 253 -21.31 -5.93 13.81
C ASP A 253 -21.81 -4.57 14.35
N LYS A 254 -20.92 -3.73 14.86
CA LYS A 254 -21.26 -2.40 15.39
C LYS A 254 -21.00 -1.26 14.40
N ARG A 255 -20.25 -1.50 13.32
CA ARG A 255 -19.75 -0.45 12.44
C ARG A 255 -20.85 0.33 11.73
N THR A 256 -21.88 -0.34 11.24
CA THR A 256 -23.03 0.33 10.60
C THR A 256 -23.71 1.31 11.57
N ALA A 257 -23.99 0.88 12.79
CA ALA A 257 -24.60 1.76 13.82
C ALA A 257 -23.68 2.94 14.20
N GLU A 258 -22.37 2.73 14.27
CA GLU A 258 -21.39 3.78 14.57
C GLU A 258 -21.26 4.81 13.40
N LEU A 259 -21.36 4.35 12.14
CA LEU A 259 -21.41 5.22 10.96
C LEU A 259 -22.67 6.08 10.95
N VAL A 260 -23.84 5.47 11.13
CA VAL A 260 -25.15 6.16 11.17
C VAL A 260 -25.18 7.20 12.30
N ALA A 261 -24.61 6.86 13.44
CA ALA A 261 -24.52 7.78 14.59
C ALA A 261 -23.43 8.86 14.43
N GLY A 262 -22.69 8.89 13.33
CA GLY A 262 -21.64 9.87 13.09
C GLY A 262 -20.43 9.74 14.03
N ARG A 263 -20.22 8.57 14.63
CA ARG A 263 -19.05 8.28 15.47
C ARG A 263 -17.88 7.70 14.68
N LEU A 264 -18.15 7.21 13.47
CA LEU A 264 -17.16 6.83 12.44
C LEU A 264 -17.42 7.61 11.16
N ASP A 265 -16.38 7.81 10.37
CA ASP A 265 -16.45 8.41 9.04
C ASP A 265 -16.23 7.37 7.94
N VAL A 266 -15.43 6.31 8.24
CA VAL A 266 -15.10 5.22 7.31
C VAL A 266 -15.08 3.89 8.05
N ALA A 267 -15.71 2.88 7.47
CA ALA A 267 -15.65 1.50 7.95
C ALA A 267 -15.82 0.51 6.79
N GLU A 268 -15.20 -0.65 6.92
CA GLU A 268 -15.56 -1.84 6.15
C GLU A 268 -16.77 -2.49 6.83
N VAL A 269 -17.85 -2.68 6.09
CA VAL A 269 -19.08 -3.34 6.57
C VAL A 269 -19.35 -4.57 5.72
N ASP A 270 -19.97 -5.58 6.33
CA ASP A 270 -20.38 -6.78 5.58
C ASP A 270 -21.60 -6.44 4.71
N PRO A 271 -21.65 -6.91 3.44
CA PRO A 271 -22.75 -6.57 2.52
C PRO A 271 -24.16 -6.88 3.04
N GLY A 272 -24.30 -7.87 3.93
CA GLY A 272 -25.58 -8.22 4.57
C GLY A 272 -25.99 -7.34 5.75
N GLN A 273 -25.16 -6.35 6.12
CA GLN A 273 -25.40 -5.42 7.23
C GLN A 273 -25.48 -3.94 6.76
N ALA A 274 -25.40 -3.72 5.45
CA ALA A 274 -25.45 -2.39 4.83
C ALA A 274 -26.90 -1.93 4.57
#